data_e03126abb191d73caa08498090818a89
#
_entry.id   e03126abb191d73caa08498090818a89
#
_cell.length_a   1.000
_cell.length_b   1.000
_cell.length_c   1.000
_cell.angle_alpha   90.00
_cell.angle_beta   90.00
_cell.angle_gamma   90.00
#
_symmetry.space_group_name_H-M   'P 1'
#
loop_
_entity.id
_entity.type
_entity.pdbx_description
1 polymer ?
#
loop_
_entity_poly.entity_id
_entity_poly.type
_entity_poly.pdbx_seq_one_letter_code
_entity_poly.pdbx_strand_id
1 'polypeptide(L)'
;LKKILILENCISTEGDQIIITHGTDTMTDTAKLLATGNLEKTIVLTGAMIPFKFGTSDGLFNLGNALGFVQSLPHGVYIAMNGRCFDYDKVKKNKKTGVFEAL
;
A
#
# COMPACT_ATOMS: atom_id res chain seq x y z
N LEU A 1 -4.09 3.05 16.82
CA LEU A 1 -3.12 2.16 17.48
C LEU A 1 -2.46 1.18 16.51
N LYS A 2 -3.27 0.48 15.68
CA LYS A 2 -2.71 -0.47 14.71
C LYS A 2 -1.79 0.21 13.70
N LYS A 3 -2.13 1.41 13.25
CA LYS A 3 -1.33 2.18 12.30
C LYS A 3 0.04 2.55 12.89
N ILE A 4 0.07 2.90 14.16
CA ILE A 4 1.32 3.23 14.86
C ILE A 4 2.21 1.99 14.95
N LEU A 5 1.64 0.81 15.22
CA LEU A 5 2.40 -0.43 15.26
C LEU A 5 3.00 -0.77 13.88
N ILE A 6 2.27 -0.50 12.81
CA ILE A 6 2.79 -0.70 11.46
C ILE A 6 3.99 0.21 11.22
N LEU A 7 3.90 1.48 11.61
CA LEU A 7 5.01 2.41 11.49
C LEU A 7 6.22 1.94 12.29
N GLU A 8 6.02 1.52 13.53
CA GLU A 8 7.11 1.01 14.38
C GLU A 8 7.78 -0.21 13.74
N ASN A 9 7.00 -1.12 13.17
CA ASN A 9 7.53 -2.29 12.49
C ASN A 9 8.35 -1.90 11.26
N CYS A 10 7.91 -0.90 10.51
CA CYS A 10 8.67 -0.40 9.36
C CYS A 10 10.00 0.22 9.80
N ILE A 11 9.99 0.95 10.90
CA ILE A 11 11.22 1.55 11.46
C ILE A 11 12.21 0.47 11.85
N SER A 12 11.76 -0.59 12.51
CA SER A 12 12.62 -1.65 13.04
C SER A 12 13.05 -2.68 11.99
N THR A 13 12.42 -2.72 10.84
CA THR A 13 12.79 -3.65 9.77
C THR A 13 14.15 -3.27 9.19
N GLU A 14 15.04 -4.25 9.04
CA GLU A 14 16.38 -3.98 8.51
C GLU A 14 16.37 -3.67 7.00
N GLY A 15 15.47 -4.30 6.26
CA GLY A 15 15.38 -4.07 4.82
C GLY A 15 14.83 -2.70 4.49
N ASP A 16 15.14 -2.21 3.29
CA ASP A 16 14.68 -0.92 2.81
C ASP A 16 13.54 -1.04 1.79
N GLN A 17 13.05 -2.23 1.54
CA GLN A 17 11.92 -2.50 0.65
C GLN A 17 10.85 -3.26 1.43
N ILE A 18 9.69 -2.65 1.60
CA ILE A 18 8.63 -3.21 2.43
C ILE A 18 7.32 -3.21 1.66
N ILE A 19 6.65 -4.35 1.63
CA ILE A 19 5.28 -4.48 1.13
C ILE A 19 4.36 -4.72 2.32
N ILE A 20 3.27 -3.98 2.37
CA ILE A 20 2.26 -4.13 3.41
C ILE A 20 0.94 -4.50 2.75
N THR A 21 0.37 -5.64 3.13
CA THR A 21 -1.00 -5.96 2.74
C THR A 21 -1.96 -5.35 3.76
N HIS A 22 -3.01 -4.70 3.27
CA HIS A 22 -3.85 -3.86 4.10
C HIS A 22 -5.28 -3.85 3.56
N GLY A 23 -6.24 -3.66 4.46
CA GLY A 23 -7.62 -3.40 4.04
C GLY A 23 -7.72 -2.13 3.22
N THR A 24 -8.60 -2.13 2.23
CA THR A 24 -8.61 -1.05 1.24
C THR A 24 -9.28 0.23 1.72
N ASP A 25 -10.20 0.16 2.69
CA ASP A 25 -10.94 1.35 3.13
C ASP A 25 -10.10 2.37 3.89
N THR A 26 -9.07 1.90 4.61
CA THR A 26 -8.22 2.77 5.43
C THR A 26 -6.77 2.78 4.97
N MET A 27 -6.50 2.22 3.80
CA MET A 27 -5.15 2.10 3.26
C MET A 27 -4.47 3.47 3.09
N THR A 28 -5.20 4.46 2.57
CA THR A 28 -4.66 5.80 2.37
C THR A 28 -4.32 6.48 3.69
N ASP A 29 -5.11 6.25 4.74
CA ASP A 29 -4.84 6.82 6.06
C ASP A 29 -3.55 6.24 6.65
N THR A 30 -3.36 4.92 6.53
CA THR A 30 -2.15 4.27 7.00
C THR A 30 -0.94 4.75 6.21
N ALA A 31 -1.07 4.90 4.89
CA ALA A 31 0.02 5.40 4.05
C ALA A 31 0.46 6.82 4.47
N LYS A 32 -0.48 7.70 4.78
CA LYS A 32 -0.17 9.05 5.27
C LYS A 32 0.60 9.02 6.58
N LEU A 33 0.20 8.15 7.50
CA LEU A 33 0.91 8.01 8.77
C LEU A 33 2.33 7.50 8.55
N LEU A 34 2.52 6.50 7.70
CA LEU A 34 3.84 5.96 7.39
C LEU A 34 4.76 7.03 6.79
N ALA A 35 4.20 7.91 5.97
CA ALA A 35 4.96 9.00 5.38
C ALA A 35 5.51 9.98 6.42
N THR A 36 4.83 10.14 7.56
CA THR A 36 5.32 11.01 8.63
C THR A 36 6.63 10.53 9.24
N GLY A 37 6.95 9.25 9.10
CA GLY A 37 8.20 8.69 9.60
C GLY A 37 9.42 9.10 8.78
N ASN A 38 9.22 9.60 7.57
CA ASN A 38 10.28 10.04 6.67
C ASN A 38 11.43 9.03 6.59
N LEU A 39 11.08 7.76 6.39
CA LEU A 39 12.04 6.66 6.39
C LEU A 39 12.80 6.58 5.06
N GLU A 40 14.06 6.19 5.13
CA GLU A 40 14.85 5.90 3.94
C GLU A 40 14.54 4.48 3.44
N LYS A 41 13.28 4.27 3.07
CA LYS A 41 12.75 2.98 2.65
C LYS A 41 11.69 3.18 1.58
N THR A 42 11.53 2.18 0.73
CA THR A 42 10.43 2.11 -0.22
C THR A 42 9.34 1.24 0.38
N ILE A 43 8.19 1.82 0.67
CA ILE A 43 7.07 1.13 1.30
C ILE A 43 5.88 1.16 0.34
N VAL A 44 5.39 -0.01 -0.02
CA VAL A 44 4.26 -0.14 -0.93
C VAL A 44 3.12 -0.85 -0.21
N LEU A 45 1.98 -0.18 -0.09
CA LEU A 45 0.78 -0.78 0.45
C LEU A 45 -0.07 -1.32 -0.70
N THR A 46 -0.64 -2.49 -0.48
CA THR A 46 -1.53 -3.13 -1.44
C THR A 46 -2.56 -3.97 -0.69
N GLY A 47 -3.53 -4.48 -1.41
CA GLY A 47 -4.56 -5.30 -0.80
C GLY A 47 -5.47 -5.90 -1.85
N ALA A 48 -6.59 -6.42 -1.42
CA ALA A 48 -7.58 -7.03 -2.29
C ALA A 48 -8.93 -6.35 -2.07
N MET A 49 -9.57 -5.98 -3.17
CA MET A 49 -10.96 -5.53 -3.13
C MET A 49 -11.89 -6.71 -2.90
N ILE A 50 -11.54 -7.87 -3.49
CA ILE A 50 -12.31 -9.11 -3.36
C ILE A 50 -11.46 -10.09 -2.55
N PRO A 51 -11.85 -10.42 -1.29
CA PRO A 51 -11.10 -11.37 -0.47
C PRO A 51 -11.04 -12.77 -1.09
N PHE A 52 -9.94 -13.49 -0.85
CA PHE A 52 -9.74 -14.85 -1.35
C PHE A 52 -10.87 -15.81 -0.99
N LYS A 53 -11.52 -15.62 0.16
CA LYS A 53 -12.60 -16.49 0.61
C LYS A 53 -13.81 -16.51 -0.32
N PHE A 54 -13.89 -15.59 -1.27
CA PHE A 54 -14.98 -15.53 -2.25
C PHE A 54 -14.61 -16.17 -3.59
N GLY A 55 -13.50 -16.90 -3.64
CA GLY A 55 -13.08 -17.63 -4.83
C GLY A 55 -12.10 -16.85 -5.69
N THR A 56 -12.59 -15.99 -6.57
CA THR A 56 -11.73 -15.12 -7.37
C THR A 56 -11.37 -13.87 -6.57
N SER A 57 -10.11 -13.46 -6.66
CA SER A 57 -9.61 -12.28 -5.95
C SER A 57 -8.61 -11.54 -6.82
N ASP A 58 -8.58 -10.23 -6.66
CA ASP A 58 -7.57 -9.36 -7.27
C ASP A 58 -6.28 -9.30 -6.46
N GLY A 59 -6.22 -9.99 -5.31
CA GLY A 59 -5.10 -9.90 -4.37
C GLY A 59 -3.75 -10.29 -4.96
N LEU A 60 -3.67 -11.42 -5.69
CA LEU A 60 -2.41 -11.86 -6.28
C LEU A 60 -1.92 -10.91 -7.36
N PHE A 61 -2.83 -10.37 -8.17
CA PHE A 61 -2.48 -9.38 -9.18
C PHE A 61 -1.89 -8.14 -8.53
N ASN A 62 -2.56 -7.62 -7.51
CA ASN A 62 -2.09 -6.43 -6.80
C ASN A 62 -0.76 -6.68 -6.10
N LEU A 63 -0.60 -7.83 -5.46
CA LEU A 63 0.63 -8.20 -4.77
C LEU A 63 1.81 -8.32 -5.75
N GLY A 64 1.58 -8.93 -6.91
CA GLY A 64 2.61 -9.05 -7.95
C GLY A 64 3.05 -7.69 -8.45
N ASN A 65 2.11 -6.76 -8.67
CA ASN A 65 2.44 -5.39 -9.04
C ASN A 65 3.22 -4.67 -7.94
N ALA A 66 2.80 -4.82 -6.69
CA ALA A 66 3.51 -4.21 -5.55
C ALA A 66 4.95 -4.70 -5.47
N LEU A 67 5.18 -5.98 -5.72
CA LEU A 67 6.53 -6.56 -5.71
C LEU A 67 7.41 -5.91 -6.78
N GLY A 68 6.88 -5.67 -7.96
CA GLY A 68 7.59 -4.96 -9.02
C GLY A 68 7.89 -3.51 -8.65
N PHE A 69 6.90 -2.80 -8.14
CA PHE A 69 7.06 -1.39 -7.78
C PHE A 69 8.04 -1.18 -6.63
N VAL A 70 8.00 -2.03 -5.59
CA VAL A 70 8.88 -1.86 -4.42
C VAL A 70 10.35 -1.99 -4.79
N GLN A 71 10.65 -2.73 -5.83
CA GLN A 71 12.02 -2.95 -6.29
C GLN A 71 12.52 -1.84 -7.20
N SER A 72 11.65 -1.03 -7.77
CA SER A 72 12.00 -0.08 -8.82
C SER A 72 11.82 1.39 -8.44
N LEU A 73 11.05 1.68 -7.39
CA LEU A 73 10.75 3.05 -7.01
C LEU A 73 11.74 3.59 -5.96
N PRO A 74 11.97 4.92 -5.96
CA PRO A 74 12.79 5.54 -4.92
C PRO A 74 12.11 5.44 -3.55
N HIS A 75 12.87 5.76 -2.50
CA HIS A 75 12.31 5.76 -1.14
C HIS A 75 11.08 6.64 -1.06
N GLY A 76 10.06 6.16 -0.40
CA GLY A 76 8.78 6.83 -0.28
C GLY A 76 7.70 5.85 0.11
N VAL A 77 6.47 6.35 0.21
CA VAL A 77 5.30 5.55 0.54
C VAL A 77 4.33 5.60 -0.63
N TYR A 78 3.91 4.44 -1.08
CA TYR A 78 3.11 4.28 -2.28
C TYR A 78 1.94 3.33 -2.05
N ILE A 79 0.93 3.46 -2.89
CA ILE A 79 -0.19 2.51 -2.93
C ILE A 79 -0.21 1.87 -4.32
N ALA A 80 -0.19 0.54 -4.36
CA ALA A 80 -0.26 -0.24 -5.60
C ALA A 80 -1.61 -0.96 -5.65
N MET A 81 -2.50 -0.46 -6.49
CA MET A 81 -3.84 -1.04 -6.66
C MET A 81 -4.26 -0.93 -8.12
N ASN A 82 -4.99 -1.92 -8.59
CA ASN A 82 -5.57 -1.93 -9.94
C ASN A 82 -4.53 -1.82 -11.05
N GLY A 83 -3.32 -2.36 -10.83
CA GLY A 83 -2.23 -2.30 -11.80
C GLY A 83 -1.53 -0.96 -11.89
N ARG A 84 -1.81 -0.05 -10.96
CA ARG A 84 -1.24 1.29 -10.93
C ARG A 84 -0.53 1.53 -9.61
N CYS A 85 0.43 2.44 -9.63
CA CYS A 85 1.13 2.87 -8.42
C CYS A 85 0.93 4.37 -8.22
N PHE A 86 0.59 4.75 -7.00
CA PHE A 86 0.33 6.14 -6.64
C PHE A 86 1.22 6.55 -5.47
N ASP A 87 1.67 7.81 -5.47
CA ASP A 87 2.22 8.40 -4.25
C ASP A 87 1.12 8.43 -3.18
N TYR A 88 1.52 8.30 -1.93
CA TYR A 88 0.57 8.17 -0.81
C TYR A 88 -0.44 9.31 -0.71
N ASP A 89 -0.07 10.51 -1.14
CA ASP A 89 -0.89 11.71 -1.02
C ASP A 89 -1.59 12.12 -2.31
N LYS A 90 -1.49 11.29 -3.36
CA LYS A 90 -2.05 11.59 -4.68
C LYS A 90 -3.04 10.53 -5.14
N VAL A 91 -3.72 9.92 -4.20
CA VAL A 91 -4.63 8.81 -4.48
C VAL A 91 -5.83 8.85 -3.55
N LYS A 92 -6.94 8.39 -4.05
CA LYS A 92 -8.15 8.15 -3.25
C LYS A 92 -8.83 6.88 -3.72
N LYS A 93 -9.58 6.25 -2.83
CA LYS A 93 -10.46 5.15 -3.18
C LYS A 93 -11.83 5.73 -3.54
N ASN A 94 -12.30 5.45 -4.75
CA ASN A 94 -13.67 5.79 -5.12
C ASN A 94 -14.60 4.80 -4.44
N LYS A 95 -15.35 5.26 -3.45
CA LYS A 95 -16.19 4.37 -2.63
C LYS A 95 -17.39 3.80 -3.39
N LYS A 96 -17.78 4.40 -4.50
CA LYS A 96 -18.87 3.88 -5.33
C LYS A 96 -18.41 2.72 -6.19
N THR A 97 -17.23 2.84 -6.79
CA THR A 97 -16.70 1.83 -7.72
C THR A 97 -15.70 0.89 -7.09
N GLY A 98 -15.11 1.27 -5.94
CA GLY A 98 -14.03 0.53 -5.32
C GLY A 98 -12.67 0.73 -5.96
N VAL A 99 -12.59 1.51 -7.02
CA VAL A 99 -11.34 1.71 -7.77
C VAL A 99 -10.50 2.80 -7.09
N PHE A 100 -9.20 2.57 -7.01
CA PHE A 100 -8.25 3.59 -6.58
C PHE A 100 -7.91 4.46 -7.78
N GLU A 101 -7.94 5.76 -7.59
CA GLU A 101 -7.74 6.71 -8.66
C GLU A 101 -6.95 7.92 -8.19
N ALA A 102 -6.32 8.62 -9.14
CA ALA A 102 -5.55 9.82 -8.83
C ALA A 102 -6.47 10.93 -8.31
N LEU A 103 -5.93 11.70 -7.40
CA LEU A 103 -6.60 12.91 -6.92
C LEU A 103 -6.65 13.98 -8.01
#